data_065f55f261ca858f48435814d162b87e
#
_entry.id   065f55f261ca858f48435814d162b87e
#
_cell.length_a   1.000
_cell.length_b   1.000
_cell.length_c   1.000
_cell.angle_alpha   90.00
_cell.angle_beta   90.00
_cell.angle_gamma   90.00
#
_symmetry.space_group_name_H-M   'P 1'
#
loop_
_entity.id
_entity.type
_entity.pdbx_description
1 polymer ?
#
loop_
_entity_poly.entity_id
_entity_poly.type
_entity_poly.pdbx_seq_one_letter_code
_entity_poly.pdbx_strand_id
1 'polypeptide(L)'
;SNDGGSSYETGYYFANQRGIGSSFAERKSSSQDSARLFGDIDEDAHSLGNGYMYLYNAGDSAKYTFATSHTVFSDFQDLAAFEFGSQVYDHSETINAVRFGASVSLTALTSATISLYGIAES
;
A
#
# COMPACT_ATOMS: atom_id res chain seq x y z
N SER A 1 1.73 -12.77 1.22
CA SER A 1 2.40 -14.07 1.33
C SER A 1 1.59 -15.01 2.19
N ASN A 2 1.58 -16.30 1.84
CA ASN A 2 0.93 -17.40 2.56
C ASN A 2 1.95 -18.35 3.22
N ASP A 3 3.24 -18.12 3.04
CA ASP A 3 4.35 -18.98 3.48
C ASP A 3 5.25 -18.32 4.54
N GLY A 4 4.71 -17.36 5.29
CA GLY A 4 5.45 -16.65 6.33
C GLY A 4 6.44 -15.61 5.82
N GLY A 5 6.28 -15.15 4.58
CA GLY A 5 7.13 -14.12 3.98
C GLY A 5 8.36 -14.66 3.26
N SER A 6 8.41 -15.96 2.97
CA SER A 6 9.52 -16.55 2.20
C SER A 6 9.40 -16.18 0.72
N SER A 7 8.19 -16.09 0.19
CA SER A 7 7.90 -15.62 -1.16
C SER A 7 6.68 -14.67 -1.17
N TYR A 8 6.62 -13.81 -2.17
CA TYR A 8 5.50 -12.88 -2.37
C TYR A 8 4.98 -13.06 -3.79
N GLU A 9 3.70 -13.41 -3.85
CA GLU A 9 3.01 -13.72 -5.09
C GLU A 9 2.72 -12.46 -5.91
N THR A 10 2.46 -12.65 -7.19
CA THR A 10 1.87 -11.67 -8.09
C THR A 10 0.35 -11.76 -8.07
N GLY A 11 -0.36 -10.91 -8.79
CA GLY A 11 -1.82 -10.94 -8.85
C GLY A 11 -2.48 -9.80 -8.07
N TYR A 12 -1.74 -8.73 -7.83
CA TYR A 12 -2.30 -7.51 -7.25
C TYR A 12 -2.92 -6.62 -8.31
N TYR A 13 -4.12 -6.17 -8.02
CA TYR A 13 -4.82 -5.13 -8.77
C TYR A 13 -5.02 -3.94 -7.85
N PHE A 14 -4.81 -2.75 -8.37
CA PHE A 14 -5.12 -1.55 -7.61
C PHE A 14 -5.71 -0.45 -8.48
N ALA A 15 -6.53 0.39 -7.87
CA ALA A 15 -7.03 1.62 -8.45
C ALA A 15 -7.04 2.70 -7.37
N ASN A 16 -6.28 3.74 -7.58
CA ASN A 16 -6.10 4.84 -6.63
C ASN A 16 -6.42 6.17 -7.31
N GLN A 17 -7.03 7.07 -6.55
CA GLN A 17 -7.11 8.48 -6.88
C GLN A 17 -6.04 9.24 -6.11
N ARG A 18 -5.38 10.16 -6.79
CA ARG A 18 -4.30 10.96 -6.25
C ARG A 18 -4.57 12.44 -6.48
N GLY A 19 -4.49 13.22 -5.41
CA GLY A 19 -4.46 14.67 -5.48
C GLY A 19 -3.06 15.17 -5.16
N ILE A 20 -2.48 16.03 -5.99
CA ILE A 20 -1.21 16.72 -5.74
C ILE A 20 -1.39 18.19 -6.12
N GLY A 21 -1.16 19.07 -5.15
CA GLY A 21 -1.39 20.48 -5.36
C GLY A 21 -2.82 20.74 -5.86
N SER A 22 -2.97 21.27 -7.07
CA SER A 22 -4.26 21.54 -7.71
C SER A 22 -4.71 20.47 -8.71
N SER A 23 -3.98 19.38 -8.84
CA SER A 23 -4.21 18.35 -9.85
C SER A 23 -4.78 17.07 -9.23
N PHE A 24 -5.66 16.39 -9.98
CA PHE A 24 -6.15 15.06 -9.66
C PHE A 24 -5.76 14.10 -10.76
N ALA A 25 -5.35 12.90 -10.37
CA ALA A 25 -4.98 11.84 -11.31
C ALA A 25 -5.51 10.49 -10.82
N GLU A 26 -5.76 9.61 -11.76
CA GLU A 26 -6.06 8.20 -11.50
C GLU A 26 -4.80 7.37 -11.73
N ARG A 27 -4.59 6.39 -10.87
CA ARG A 27 -3.58 5.34 -11.04
C ARG A 27 -4.24 4.00 -10.89
N LYS A 28 -3.99 3.11 -11.84
CA LYS A 28 -4.49 1.74 -11.81
C LYS A 28 -3.48 0.80 -12.42
N SER A 29 -3.48 -0.41 -11.96
CA SER A 29 -2.68 -1.48 -12.55
C SER A 29 -3.30 -2.85 -12.26
N SER A 30 -2.90 -3.83 -13.04
CA SER A 30 -3.32 -5.22 -12.93
C SER A 30 -2.11 -6.15 -12.97
N SER A 31 -2.22 -7.29 -12.33
CA SER A 31 -1.16 -8.33 -12.31
C SER A 31 0.20 -7.81 -11.85
N GLN A 32 0.22 -7.01 -10.79
CA GLN A 32 1.45 -6.52 -10.20
C GLN A 32 1.97 -7.45 -9.11
N ASP A 33 3.24 -7.31 -8.78
CA ASP A 33 3.88 -7.97 -7.64
C ASP A 33 3.66 -7.23 -6.32
N SER A 34 3.05 -6.07 -6.35
CA SER A 34 2.81 -5.22 -5.19
C SER A 34 1.60 -4.31 -5.36
N ALA A 35 0.97 -3.97 -4.26
CA ALA A 35 -0.03 -2.92 -4.18
C ALA A 35 0.63 -1.60 -3.77
N ARG A 36 0.19 -0.49 -4.35
CA ARG A 36 0.77 0.82 -4.09
C ARG A 36 0.00 1.54 -2.97
N LEU A 37 0.71 2.00 -1.97
CA LEU A 37 0.17 2.81 -0.87
C LEU A 37 0.48 4.30 -1.02
N PHE A 38 1.70 4.59 -1.41
CA PHE A 38 2.17 5.96 -1.61
C PHE A 38 2.61 6.16 -3.05
N GLY A 39 2.29 7.29 -3.61
CA GLY A 39 2.89 7.77 -4.83
C GLY A 39 4.30 8.29 -4.56
N ASP A 40 4.94 8.89 -5.44
CA ASP A 40 6.28 9.42 -5.48
C ASP A 40 6.68 10.22 -4.21
N ILE A 41 6.88 9.52 -3.08
CA ILE A 41 7.46 10.11 -1.86
C ILE A 41 8.89 10.51 -2.19
N ASP A 42 9.24 11.72 -1.83
CA ASP A 42 10.60 12.21 -1.97
C ASP A 42 11.52 11.67 -0.87
N GLU A 43 12.81 11.68 -1.15
CA GLU A 43 13.87 11.33 -0.21
C GLU A 43 14.41 12.52 0.60
N ASP A 44 13.87 13.72 0.40
CA ASP A 44 14.28 14.91 1.13
C ASP A 44 13.78 14.92 2.58
N ALA A 45 14.47 15.66 3.44
CA ALA A 45 14.24 15.71 4.89
C ALA A 45 12.83 16.17 5.32
N HIS A 46 12.06 16.72 4.40
CA HIS A 46 10.68 17.18 4.62
C HIS A 46 9.63 16.18 4.15
N SER A 47 10.04 15.10 3.49
CA SER A 47 9.17 14.08 2.91
C SER A 47 8.63 13.18 3.99
N LEU A 48 7.55 13.60 4.60
CA LEU A 48 6.82 12.81 5.58
C LEU A 48 5.57 12.23 4.95
N GLY A 49 5.32 10.97 5.19
CA GLY A 49 4.10 10.30 4.79
C GLY A 49 3.40 9.68 5.99
N ASN A 50 2.10 9.71 5.98
CA ASN A 50 1.27 9.04 6.96
C ASN A 50 0.06 8.40 6.27
N GLY A 51 -0.48 7.34 6.84
CA GLY A 51 -1.63 6.69 6.26
C GLY A 51 -2.03 5.42 7.00
N TYR A 52 -3.06 4.80 6.47
CA TYR A 52 -3.54 3.53 6.97
C TYR A 52 -4.06 2.66 5.82
N MET A 53 -4.10 1.38 6.08
CA MET A 53 -4.68 0.38 5.19
C MET A 53 -5.49 -0.61 6.01
N TYR A 54 -6.68 -0.92 5.52
CA TYR A 54 -7.47 -2.03 6.04
C TYR A 54 -7.34 -3.22 5.09
N LEU A 55 -7.09 -4.39 5.67
CA LEU A 55 -7.10 -5.68 4.97
C LEU A 55 -8.35 -6.45 5.35
N TYR A 56 -9.08 -6.91 4.36
CA TYR A 56 -10.30 -7.69 4.51
C TYR A 56 -10.08 -9.11 4.02
N ASN A 57 -10.62 -10.07 4.72
CA ASN A 57 -10.56 -11.50 4.39
C ASN A 57 -9.15 -12.12 4.42
N ALA A 58 -8.15 -11.46 4.99
CA ALA A 58 -6.78 -11.97 4.99
C ALA A 58 -6.63 -13.35 5.65
N GLY A 59 -7.49 -13.67 6.60
CA GLY A 59 -7.52 -14.96 7.27
C GLY A 59 -8.40 -16.04 6.62
N ASP A 60 -9.13 -15.73 5.57
CA ASP A 60 -10.10 -16.64 4.92
C ASP A 60 -9.52 -17.21 3.62
N SER A 61 -9.11 -18.48 3.65
CA SER A 61 -8.54 -19.16 2.50
C SER A 61 -9.52 -19.44 1.34
N ALA A 62 -10.81 -19.17 1.54
CA ALA A 62 -11.82 -19.33 0.49
C ALA A 62 -12.15 -18.02 -0.25
N LYS A 63 -11.53 -16.91 0.14
CA LYS A 63 -11.85 -15.58 -0.40
C LYS A 63 -10.60 -14.85 -0.84
N TYR A 64 -10.78 -13.91 -1.75
CA TYR A 64 -9.75 -12.95 -2.10
C TYR A 64 -9.52 -11.97 -0.94
N THR A 65 -8.29 -11.52 -0.80
CA THR A 65 -7.96 -10.46 0.12
C THR A 65 -8.16 -9.10 -0.55
N PHE A 66 -8.97 -8.26 0.06
CA PHE A 66 -9.19 -6.89 -0.37
C PHE A 66 -8.48 -5.92 0.57
N ALA A 67 -8.14 -4.76 0.05
CA ALA A 67 -7.64 -3.68 0.88
C ALA A 67 -8.21 -2.33 0.46
N THR A 68 -8.33 -1.44 1.44
CA THR A 68 -8.55 -0.01 1.20
C THR A 68 -7.47 0.78 1.91
N SER A 69 -7.03 1.87 1.31
CA SER A 69 -5.96 2.70 1.87
C SER A 69 -6.22 4.19 1.68
N HIS A 70 -5.80 4.97 2.68
CA HIS A 70 -5.71 6.42 2.59
C HIS A 70 -4.34 6.85 3.07
N THR A 71 -3.68 7.68 2.30
CA THR A 71 -2.36 8.20 2.62
C THR A 71 -2.26 9.69 2.32
N VAL A 72 -1.46 10.38 3.09
CA VAL A 72 -1.07 11.77 2.89
C VAL A 72 0.44 11.85 2.98
N PHE A 73 1.07 12.57 2.08
CA PHE A 73 2.52 12.65 2.03
C PHE A 73 2.97 13.93 1.31
N SER A 74 4.24 14.23 1.40
CA SER A 74 4.90 15.22 0.56
C SER A 74 5.50 14.51 -0.65
N ASP A 75 5.27 15.05 -1.84
CA ASP A 75 5.87 14.52 -3.07
C ASP A 75 7.26 15.14 -3.32
N PHE A 76 7.93 14.70 -4.36
CA PHE A 76 9.27 15.15 -4.74
C PHE A 76 9.36 16.64 -5.14
N GLN A 77 8.26 17.37 -5.17
CA GLN A 77 8.19 18.82 -5.41
C GLN A 77 7.76 19.58 -4.16
N ASP A 78 7.84 18.98 -2.98
CA ASP A 78 7.35 19.51 -1.71
C ASP A 78 5.84 19.84 -1.71
N LEU A 79 5.08 19.26 -2.62
CA LEU A 79 3.64 19.46 -2.67
C LEU A 79 2.93 18.45 -1.78
N ALA A 80 1.90 18.92 -1.10
CA ALA A 80 1.01 18.03 -0.37
C ALA A 80 0.28 17.10 -1.34
N ALA A 81 0.38 15.81 -1.10
CA ALA A 81 -0.23 14.77 -1.88
C ALA A 81 -1.14 13.90 -1.02
N PHE A 82 -2.23 13.46 -1.62
CA PHE A 82 -3.22 12.58 -1.01
C PHE A 82 -3.45 11.42 -1.96
N GLU A 83 -3.46 10.21 -1.43
CA GLU A 83 -3.79 9.04 -2.24
C GLU A 83 -4.78 8.16 -1.48
N PHE A 84 -5.85 7.77 -2.16
CA PHE A 84 -6.85 6.86 -1.62
C PHE A 84 -7.29 5.89 -2.69
N GLY A 85 -7.49 4.66 -2.30
CA GLY A 85 -7.80 3.63 -3.27
C GLY A 85 -8.13 2.28 -2.66
N SER A 86 -8.31 1.35 -3.57
CA SER A 86 -8.63 -0.03 -3.27
C SER A 86 -7.69 -0.97 -3.99
N GLN A 87 -7.43 -2.08 -3.35
CA GLN A 87 -6.56 -3.12 -3.88
C GLN A 87 -7.23 -4.48 -3.71
N VAL A 88 -6.90 -5.40 -4.58
CA VAL A 88 -7.29 -6.80 -4.44
C VAL A 88 -6.10 -7.70 -4.74
N TYR A 89 -5.95 -8.71 -3.94
CA TYR A 89 -5.10 -9.85 -4.20
C TYR A 89 -6.00 -11.02 -4.61
N ASP A 90 -5.91 -11.43 -5.87
CA ASP A 90 -6.88 -12.33 -6.52
C ASP A 90 -6.60 -13.83 -6.32
N HIS A 91 -5.98 -14.16 -5.22
CA HIS A 91 -5.78 -15.55 -4.81
C HIS A 91 -6.58 -15.86 -3.56
N SER A 92 -7.26 -17.01 -3.58
CA SER A 92 -8.03 -17.52 -2.43
C SER A 92 -7.10 -18.30 -1.50
N GLU A 93 -6.46 -17.58 -0.59
CA GLU A 93 -5.51 -18.16 0.37
C GLU A 93 -5.41 -17.31 1.63
N THR A 94 -4.95 -17.91 2.71
CA THR A 94 -4.68 -17.19 3.95
C THR A 94 -3.40 -16.38 3.83
N ILE A 95 -3.49 -15.08 4.06
CA ILE A 95 -2.33 -14.20 4.12
C ILE A 95 -1.75 -14.23 5.53
N ASN A 96 -0.53 -14.68 5.67
CA ASN A 96 0.18 -14.77 6.96
C ASN A 96 1.40 -13.84 7.05
N ALA A 97 1.74 -13.11 5.98
CA ALA A 97 2.75 -12.06 6.00
C ALA A 97 2.44 -10.94 5.01
N VAL A 98 2.73 -9.73 5.42
CA VAL A 98 2.65 -8.51 4.62
C VAL A 98 4.01 -7.83 4.64
N ARG A 99 4.49 -7.40 3.48
CA ARG A 99 5.74 -6.67 3.34
C ARG A 99 5.46 -5.24 2.86
N PHE A 100 6.08 -4.29 3.52
CA PHE A 100 6.13 -2.91 3.06
C PHE A 100 7.51 -2.61 2.50
N GLY A 101 7.56 -1.91 1.38
CA GLY A 101 8.82 -1.59 0.74
C GLY A 101 8.66 -0.47 -0.27
N ALA A 102 9.78 0.03 -0.75
CA ALA A 102 9.84 0.99 -1.85
C ALA A 102 10.10 0.25 -3.17
N SER A 103 9.56 0.77 -4.27
CA SER A 103 9.78 0.25 -5.61
C SER A 103 11.16 0.61 -6.19
N VAL A 104 11.85 1.54 -5.54
CA VAL A 104 13.21 1.99 -5.87
C VAL A 104 14.06 2.00 -4.61
N SER A 105 15.37 1.95 -4.75
CA SER A 105 16.27 2.15 -3.61
C SER A 105 16.10 3.58 -3.09
N LEU A 106 15.41 3.70 -1.97
CA LEU A 106 15.35 4.96 -1.23
C LEU A 106 16.59 5.03 -0.35
N THR A 107 17.51 5.89 -0.70
CA THR A 107 18.74 6.13 0.09
C THR A 107 18.46 6.93 1.35
N ALA A 108 17.33 7.59 1.43
CA ALA A 108 16.98 8.52 2.51
C ALA A 108 15.80 8.11 3.39
N LEU A 109 15.13 6.98 3.16
CA LEU A 109 14.12 6.50 4.09
C LEU A 109 14.81 5.97 5.36
N THR A 110 15.12 6.86 6.27
CA THR A 110 15.90 6.56 7.48
C THR A 110 15.07 5.89 8.57
N SER A 111 13.74 6.05 8.55
CA SER A 111 12.85 5.39 9.50
C SER A 111 11.42 5.30 9.00
N ALA A 112 10.77 4.20 9.32
CA ALA A 112 9.33 4.03 9.16
C ALA A 112 8.76 3.34 10.40
N THR A 113 7.62 3.79 10.87
CA THR A 113 6.87 3.11 11.93
C THR A 113 5.62 2.49 11.34
N ILE A 114 5.47 1.19 11.49
CA ILE A 114 4.30 0.44 11.05
C ILE A 114 3.69 -0.24 12.26
N SER A 115 2.41 -0.01 12.49
CA SER A 115 1.64 -0.65 13.54
C SER A 115 0.56 -1.53 12.92
N LEU A 116 0.45 -2.76 13.37
CA LEU A 116 -0.55 -3.72 12.93
C LEU A 116 -1.57 -3.91 14.05
N TYR A 117 -2.85 -3.79 13.69
CA TYR A 117 -3.97 -4.01 14.60
C TYR A 117 -4.90 -5.07 14.02
N GLY A 118 -5.26 -6.04 14.84
CA GLY A 118 -6.33 -6.98 14.53
C GLY A 118 -7.67 -6.40 14.95
N ILE A 119 -8.69 -6.54 14.09
CA ILE A 119 -10.06 -6.24 14.44
C ILE A 119 -10.72 -7.57 14.77
N ALA A 120 -11.17 -7.74 16.01
CA ALA A 120 -11.93 -8.93 16.39
C ALA A 120 -13.32 -8.84 15.77
N GLU A 121 -13.71 -9.88 15.05
CA GLU A 121 -15.11 -10.07 14.68
C GLU A 121 -15.88 -10.63 15.89
N SER A 122 -16.98 -10.00 16.21
CA SER A 122 -17.88 -10.44 17.29
C SER A 122 -18.83 -11.51 16.80
#